data_621efefe435249cab6b6304c5cffd18d
#
_entry.id   621efefe435249cab6b6304c5cffd18d
#
_cell.length_a   1.000
_cell.length_b   1.000
_cell.length_c   1.000
_cell.angle_alpha   90.00
_cell.angle_beta   90.00
_cell.angle_gamma   90.00
#
_symmetry.space_group_name_H-M   'P 1'
#
loop_
_entity.id
_entity.type
_entity.pdbx_description
1 polymer ?
#
loop_
_entity_poly.entity_id
_entity_poly.type
_entity_poly.pdbx_seq_one_letter_code
_entity_poly.pdbx_strand_id
1 'polypeptide(L)'
;MKGSNNVIAWSMRNFRITFLLVGCLFVFGIYGLVRIPKQEFPEYTIRQGVVVGIYPGATSEEVEEQLAEPLEQFLMTYKEVKRPKTTSTSQNGMCYVMVELEDDVNDKDEVWSKIKHGLASFKMQLPSGVAALVVNDDFGDTSALLICL
;
A
#
# COMPACT_ATOMS: atom_id res chain seq x y z
N MET A 1 54.99 -5.43 -1.18
CA MET A 1 54.14 -6.17 -2.16
C MET A 1 54.57 -7.64 -2.30
N LYS A 2 54.62 -8.39 -1.19
CA LYS A 2 55.18 -9.78 -1.16
C LYS A 2 54.13 -10.88 -0.93
N GLY A 3 52.84 -10.51 -0.76
CA GLY A 3 51.77 -11.46 -0.45
C GLY A 3 51.04 -12.06 -1.66
N SER A 4 51.02 -11.35 -2.79
CA SER A 4 50.27 -11.76 -4.00
C SER A 4 50.89 -12.99 -4.69
N ASN A 5 52.20 -13.09 -4.74
CA ASN A 5 52.89 -14.20 -5.43
C ASN A 5 52.70 -15.55 -4.74
N ASN A 6 52.46 -15.55 -3.41
CA ASN A 6 52.30 -16.80 -2.68
C ASN A 6 50.94 -17.45 -2.92
N VAL A 7 49.88 -16.61 -3.13
CA VAL A 7 48.51 -17.11 -3.42
C VAL A 7 48.46 -17.70 -4.81
N ILE A 8 49.10 -17.04 -5.79
CA ILE A 8 49.14 -17.49 -7.18
C ILE A 8 49.93 -18.80 -7.29
N ALA A 9 51.11 -18.87 -6.67
CA ALA A 9 51.95 -20.08 -6.65
C ALA A 9 51.28 -21.24 -5.93
N TRP A 10 50.56 -20.97 -4.82
CA TRP A 10 49.81 -21.96 -4.07
C TRP A 10 48.62 -22.50 -4.91
N SER A 11 47.84 -21.59 -5.58
CA SER A 11 46.74 -21.96 -6.44
C SER A 11 47.16 -22.83 -7.62
N MET A 12 48.28 -22.52 -8.25
CA MET A 12 48.83 -23.34 -9.37
C MET A 12 49.31 -24.70 -8.89
N ARG A 13 49.89 -24.79 -7.65
CA ARG A 13 50.33 -26.05 -7.08
C ARG A 13 49.19 -26.97 -6.65
N ASN A 14 48.07 -26.38 -6.25
CA ASN A 14 46.90 -27.09 -5.80
C ASN A 14 45.66 -26.87 -6.74
N PHE A 15 45.89 -27.03 -8.04
CA PHE A 15 44.86 -26.73 -9.04
C PHE A 15 43.54 -27.49 -8.80
N ARG A 16 43.58 -28.70 -8.23
CA ARG A 16 42.37 -29.50 -7.93
C ARG A 16 41.48 -28.79 -6.87
N ILE A 17 42.13 -28.22 -5.85
CA ILE A 17 41.42 -27.49 -4.79
C ILE A 17 40.86 -26.16 -5.34
N THR A 18 41.64 -25.49 -6.19
CA THR A 18 41.19 -24.26 -6.84
C THR A 18 40.01 -24.50 -7.75
N PHE A 19 40.02 -25.55 -8.56
CA PHE A 19 38.86 -25.92 -9.41
C PHE A 19 37.61 -26.29 -8.59
N LEU A 20 37.79 -27.00 -7.48
CA LEU A 20 36.69 -27.33 -6.58
C LEU A 20 36.07 -26.06 -5.97
N LEU A 21 36.91 -25.14 -5.53
CA LEU A 21 36.46 -23.88 -4.94
C LEU A 21 35.71 -23.00 -5.96
N VAL A 22 36.24 -22.87 -7.18
CA VAL A 22 35.59 -22.15 -8.28
C VAL A 22 34.26 -22.82 -8.65
N GLY A 23 34.22 -24.14 -8.75
CA GLY A 23 33.00 -24.90 -9.01
C GLY A 23 31.94 -24.67 -7.93
N CYS A 24 32.34 -24.67 -6.66
CA CYS A 24 31.46 -24.38 -5.54
C CYS A 24 30.90 -22.95 -5.61
N LEU A 25 31.74 -21.96 -5.92
CA LEU A 25 31.32 -20.57 -6.14
C LEU A 25 30.30 -20.45 -7.28
N PHE A 26 30.52 -21.19 -8.39
CA PHE A 26 29.58 -21.20 -9.52
C PHE A 26 28.22 -21.76 -9.11
N VAL A 27 28.18 -22.88 -8.39
CA VAL A 27 26.94 -23.50 -7.91
C VAL A 27 26.21 -22.58 -6.95
N PHE A 28 26.92 -21.97 -5.99
CA PHE A 28 26.32 -20.98 -5.08
C PHE A 28 25.83 -19.73 -5.80
N GLY A 29 26.56 -19.27 -6.82
CA GLY A 29 26.15 -18.13 -7.65
C GLY A 29 24.86 -18.40 -8.40
N ILE A 30 24.74 -19.55 -9.05
CA ILE A 30 23.53 -19.97 -9.76
C ILE A 30 22.36 -20.15 -8.79
N TYR A 31 22.61 -20.80 -7.63
CA TYR A 31 21.60 -20.97 -6.60
C TYR A 31 21.10 -19.63 -6.06
N GLY A 32 22.01 -18.67 -5.83
CA GLY A 32 21.67 -17.30 -5.43
C GLY A 32 20.79 -16.60 -6.49
N LEU A 33 21.17 -16.66 -7.76
CA LEU A 33 20.40 -16.04 -8.85
C LEU A 33 18.98 -16.60 -8.99
N VAL A 34 18.79 -17.90 -8.73
CA VAL A 34 17.46 -18.55 -8.78
C VAL A 34 16.60 -18.15 -7.57
N ARG A 35 17.25 -17.91 -6.42
CA ARG A 35 16.55 -17.59 -5.16
C ARG A 35 16.29 -16.11 -4.95
N ILE A 36 17.01 -15.23 -5.63
CA ILE A 36 16.76 -13.79 -5.53
C ILE A 36 15.38 -13.49 -6.11
N PRO A 37 14.43 -12.99 -5.30
CA PRO A 37 13.14 -12.55 -5.81
C PRO A 37 13.39 -11.43 -6.82
N LYS A 38 12.99 -11.66 -8.07
CA LYS A 38 13.08 -10.67 -9.15
C LYS A 38 11.88 -9.73 -9.06
N GLN A 39 11.81 -8.97 -7.99
CA GLN A 39 10.85 -7.88 -7.88
C GLN A 39 11.50 -6.62 -8.42
N GLU A 40 10.92 -6.08 -9.46
CA GLU A 40 11.38 -4.86 -10.12
C GLU A 40 11.14 -3.63 -9.23
N PHE A 41 10.11 -3.72 -8.38
CA PHE A 41 9.80 -2.73 -7.34
C PHE A 41 9.52 -3.44 -6.01
N PRO A 42 9.97 -2.86 -4.88
CA PRO A 42 9.53 -3.36 -3.58
C PRO A 42 8.00 -3.26 -3.50
N GLU A 43 7.34 -4.30 -2.99
CA GLU A 43 5.90 -4.25 -2.73
C GLU A 43 5.62 -3.19 -1.67
N TYR A 44 5.22 -2.00 -2.11
CA TYR A 44 4.68 -1.00 -1.21
C TYR A 44 3.24 -1.41 -0.91
N THR A 45 3.00 -1.87 0.29
CA THR A 45 1.63 -2.05 0.77
C THR A 45 1.01 -0.67 0.93
N ILE A 46 0.26 -0.22 -0.08
CA ILE A 46 -0.49 1.02 0.01
C ILE A 46 -1.62 0.78 1.01
N ARG A 47 -1.52 1.45 2.17
CA ARG A 47 -2.50 1.38 3.25
C ARG A 47 -3.43 2.59 3.24
N GLN A 48 -3.48 3.28 2.12
CA GLN A 48 -4.35 4.43 1.92
C GLN A 48 -5.61 4.03 1.19
N GLY A 49 -6.71 4.66 1.56
CA GLY A 49 -7.99 4.57 0.89
C GLY A 49 -8.68 5.92 0.87
N VAL A 50 -9.61 6.10 -0.03
CA VAL A 50 -10.43 7.30 -0.12
C VAL A 50 -11.89 6.93 0.07
N VAL A 51 -12.53 7.62 0.99
CA VAL A 51 -13.99 7.56 1.17
C VAL A 51 -14.59 8.77 0.49
N VAL A 52 -15.43 8.54 -0.50
CA VAL A 52 -16.13 9.58 -1.26
C VAL A 52 -17.58 9.64 -0.80
N GLY A 53 -18.00 10.80 -0.33
CA GLY A 53 -19.39 11.09 -0.01
C GLY A 53 -20.02 11.99 -1.09
N ILE A 54 -21.21 11.65 -1.54
CA ILE A 54 -21.95 12.39 -2.57
C ILE A 54 -23.21 12.97 -1.96
N TYR A 55 -23.31 14.31 -1.96
CA TYR A 55 -24.45 15.08 -1.47
C TYR A 55 -24.91 16.09 -2.52
N PRO A 56 -25.67 15.67 -3.54
CA PRO A 56 -26.04 16.54 -4.64
C PRO A 56 -26.85 17.74 -4.21
N GLY A 57 -26.47 18.92 -4.71
CA GLY A 57 -27.17 20.17 -4.44
C GLY A 57 -26.78 20.89 -3.16
N ALA A 58 -25.95 20.29 -2.30
CA ALA A 58 -25.41 20.93 -1.13
C ALA A 58 -24.22 21.84 -1.49
N THR A 59 -24.07 22.93 -0.77
CA THR A 59 -22.90 23.80 -0.83
C THR A 59 -21.70 23.12 -0.15
N SER A 60 -20.51 23.62 -0.41
CA SER A 60 -19.28 23.12 0.21
C SER A 60 -19.33 23.15 1.75
N GLU A 61 -19.93 24.21 2.32
CA GLU A 61 -20.10 24.38 3.76
C GLU A 61 -21.09 23.36 4.35
N GLU A 62 -22.21 23.13 3.68
CA GLU A 62 -23.20 22.13 4.08
C GLU A 62 -22.64 20.70 3.96
N VAL A 63 -21.83 20.43 2.94
CA VAL A 63 -21.13 19.15 2.77
C VAL A 63 -20.13 18.93 3.89
N GLU A 64 -19.41 19.96 4.30
CA GLU A 64 -18.46 19.89 5.40
C GLU A 64 -19.14 19.58 6.73
N GLU A 65 -20.16 20.36 7.09
CA GLU A 65 -20.84 20.24 8.39
C GLU A 65 -21.69 18.97 8.50
N GLN A 66 -22.43 18.62 7.44
CA GLN A 66 -23.42 17.54 7.50
C GLN A 66 -22.90 16.18 7.01
N LEU A 67 -21.78 16.16 6.27
CA LEU A 67 -21.23 14.93 5.70
C LEU A 67 -19.78 14.68 6.10
N ALA A 68 -18.87 15.64 5.86
CA ALA A 68 -17.44 15.40 6.04
C ALA A 68 -17.07 15.25 7.51
N GLU A 69 -17.51 16.18 8.36
CA GLU A 69 -17.20 16.17 9.80
C GLU A 69 -17.76 14.92 10.52
N PRO A 70 -19.03 14.52 10.35
CA PRO A 70 -19.54 13.26 10.89
C PRO A 70 -18.82 12.02 10.33
N LEU A 71 -18.45 12.05 9.06
CA LEU A 71 -17.72 10.95 8.41
C LEU A 71 -16.32 10.80 8.98
N GLU A 72 -15.61 11.90 9.19
CA GLU A 72 -14.30 11.89 9.85
C GLU A 72 -14.39 11.33 11.27
N GLN A 73 -15.34 11.82 12.06
CA GLN A 73 -15.55 11.33 13.43
C GLN A 73 -15.85 9.84 13.45
N PHE A 74 -16.65 9.35 12.51
CA PHE A 74 -16.92 7.93 12.36
C PHE A 74 -15.65 7.14 12.01
N LEU A 75 -14.86 7.60 11.04
CA LEU A 75 -13.63 6.94 10.64
C LEU A 75 -12.57 6.93 11.76
N MET A 76 -12.49 8.01 12.54
CA MET A 76 -11.59 8.12 13.70
C MET A 76 -11.99 7.21 14.88
N THR A 77 -13.16 6.57 14.84
CA THR A 77 -13.57 5.56 15.82
C THR A 77 -12.75 4.27 15.67
N TYR A 78 -12.26 3.99 14.46
CA TYR A 78 -11.42 2.84 14.20
C TYR A 78 -9.99 3.11 14.66
N LYS A 79 -9.46 2.21 15.49
CA LYS A 79 -8.09 2.33 16.05
C LYS A 79 -7.01 2.13 14.99
N GLU A 80 -7.37 1.42 13.94
CA GLU A 80 -6.52 1.09 12.81
C GLU A 80 -6.31 2.26 11.84
N VAL A 81 -7.03 3.37 12.05
CA VAL A 81 -6.93 4.59 11.24
C VAL A 81 -5.92 5.56 11.83
N LYS A 82 -4.96 5.98 11.02
CA LYS A 82 -3.94 6.99 11.35
C LYS A 82 -4.54 8.39 11.37
N ARG A 83 -4.98 8.84 12.54
CA ARG A 83 -5.63 10.16 12.72
C ARG A 83 -4.83 11.35 12.14
N PRO A 84 -3.50 11.47 12.38
CA PRO A 84 -2.75 12.63 11.90
C PRO A 84 -2.59 12.69 10.38
N LYS A 85 -2.91 11.62 9.67
CA LYS A 85 -2.81 11.53 8.21
C LYS A 85 -4.16 11.42 7.50
N THR A 86 -5.24 11.44 8.26
CA THR A 86 -6.59 11.53 7.69
C THR A 86 -6.86 12.99 7.31
N THR A 87 -7.16 13.22 6.05
CA THR A 87 -7.48 14.54 5.51
C THR A 87 -8.80 14.49 4.77
N SER A 88 -9.63 15.50 4.98
CA SER A 88 -10.88 15.68 4.23
C SER A 88 -10.80 16.88 3.32
N THR A 89 -11.55 16.82 2.26
CA THR A 89 -11.74 17.92 1.32
C THR A 89 -13.20 17.97 0.91
N SER A 90 -13.86 19.08 1.23
CA SER A 90 -15.26 19.32 0.89
C SER A 90 -15.37 20.19 -0.36
N GLN A 91 -16.22 19.77 -1.28
CA GLN A 91 -16.55 20.50 -2.50
C GLN A 91 -18.08 20.56 -2.64
N ASN A 92 -18.58 21.41 -3.56
CA ASN A 92 -20.00 21.48 -3.82
C ASN A 92 -20.55 20.12 -4.27
N GLY A 93 -21.40 19.54 -3.45
CA GLY A 93 -22.07 18.28 -3.74
C GLY A 93 -21.26 17.02 -3.43
N MET A 94 -20.02 17.10 -2.94
CA MET A 94 -19.21 15.91 -2.61
C MET A 94 -18.10 16.19 -1.61
N CYS A 95 -17.71 15.16 -0.86
CA CYS A 95 -16.52 15.19 -0.02
C CYS A 95 -15.60 14.00 -0.31
N TYR A 96 -14.33 14.21 -0.07
CA TYR A 96 -13.29 13.18 -0.17
C TYR A 96 -12.57 13.10 1.18
N VAL A 97 -12.60 11.96 1.80
CA VAL A 97 -11.83 11.71 3.03
C VAL A 97 -10.74 10.70 2.70
N MET A 98 -9.51 11.17 2.70
CA MET A 98 -8.34 10.32 2.52
C MET A 98 -7.96 9.72 3.87
N VAL A 99 -7.89 8.41 3.95
CA VAL A 99 -7.62 7.64 5.16
C VAL A 99 -6.36 6.82 4.96
N GLU A 100 -5.43 6.90 5.90
CA GLU A 100 -4.27 6.01 5.97
C GLU A 100 -4.43 5.09 7.18
N LEU A 101 -4.21 3.79 6.96
CA LEU A 101 -4.19 2.80 8.05
C LEU A 101 -2.84 2.81 8.78
N GLU A 102 -2.85 2.40 10.04
CA GLU A 102 -1.63 2.25 10.85
C GLU A 102 -0.67 1.21 10.26
N ASP A 103 0.63 1.41 10.50
CA ASP A 103 1.68 0.55 9.97
C ASP A 103 1.67 -0.87 10.56
N ASP A 104 1.01 -1.03 11.71
CA ASP A 104 0.87 -2.28 12.45
C ASP A 104 -0.24 -3.20 11.88
N VAL A 105 -1.02 -2.73 10.92
CA VAL A 105 -2.11 -3.49 10.30
C VAL A 105 -1.54 -4.53 9.34
N ASN A 106 -1.67 -5.81 9.71
CA ASN A 106 -1.23 -6.95 8.89
C ASN A 106 -2.23 -7.29 7.77
N ASP A 107 -3.52 -7.13 8.03
CA ASP A 107 -4.60 -7.44 7.08
C ASP A 107 -5.41 -6.18 6.79
N LYS A 108 -4.99 -5.46 5.73
CA LYS A 108 -5.67 -4.25 5.27
C LYS A 108 -7.09 -4.54 4.77
N ASP A 109 -7.29 -5.69 4.13
CA ASP A 109 -8.55 -6.03 3.45
C ASP A 109 -9.64 -6.31 4.48
N GLU A 110 -9.30 -6.93 5.62
CA GLU A 110 -10.21 -7.11 6.72
C GLU A 110 -10.65 -5.77 7.32
N VAL A 111 -9.70 -4.84 7.53
CA VAL A 111 -10.01 -3.51 8.09
C VAL A 111 -10.88 -2.71 7.13
N TRP A 112 -10.55 -2.70 5.83
CA TRP A 112 -11.38 -2.02 4.83
C TRP A 112 -12.78 -2.62 4.72
N SER A 113 -12.89 -3.94 4.84
CA SER A 113 -14.18 -4.62 4.87
C SER A 113 -15.02 -4.20 6.08
N LYS A 114 -14.41 -4.09 7.27
CA LYS A 114 -15.08 -3.58 8.48
C LYS A 114 -15.55 -2.13 8.29
N ILE A 115 -14.71 -1.27 7.71
CA ILE A 115 -15.03 0.13 7.42
C ILE A 115 -16.20 0.21 6.42
N LYS A 116 -16.19 -0.57 5.34
CA LYS A 116 -17.25 -0.62 4.34
C LYS A 116 -18.60 -1.03 4.96
N HIS A 117 -18.59 -2.06 5.79
CA HIS A 117 -19.81 -2.49 6.51
C HIS A 117 -20.30 -1.43 7.51
N GLY A 118 -19.37 -0.80 8.24
CA GLY A 118 -19.70 0.28 9.17
C GLY A 118 -20.31 1.48 8.45
N LEU A 119 -19.74 1.88 7.29
CA LEU A 119 -20.24 2.99 6.48
C LEU A 119 -21.65 2.74 5.93
N ALA A 120 -22.00 1.49 5.61
CA ALA A 120 -23.36 1.14 5.20
C ALA A 120 -24.39 1.41 6.31
N SER A 121 -24.03 1.12 7.55
CA SER A 121 -24.87 1.44 8.72
C SER A 121 -24.85 2.93 9.05
N PHE A 122 -23.71 3.57 8.93
CA PHE A 122 -23.54 5.01 9.19
C PHE A 122 -24.33 5.87 8.20
N LYS A 123 -24.47 5.44 6.94
CA LYS A 123 -25.27 6.12 5.92
C LYS A 123 -26.71 6.34 6.39
N MET A 124 -27.27 5.45 7.22
CA MET A 124 -28.63 5.58 7.75
C MET A 124 -28.79 6.71 8.78
N GLN A 125 -27.66 7.19 9.34
CA GLN A 125 -27.63 8.26 10.33
C GLN A 125 -27.41 9.64 9.70
N LEU A 126 -27.03 9.67 8.41
CA LEU A 126 -26.82 10.89 7.65
C LEU A 126 -28.11 11.48 7.12
N PRO A 127 -28.13 12.78 6.79
CA PRO A 127 -29.29 13.43 6.14
C PRO A 127 -29.73 12.69 4.88
N SER A 128 -31.02 12.69 4.63
CA SER A 128 -31.62 11.98 3.48
C SER A 128 -31.17 12.48 2.11
N GLY A 129 -30.46 13.63 2.07
CA GLY A 129 -29.86 14.18 0.85
C GLY A 129 -28.56 13.51 0.40
N VAL A 130 -27.91 12.72 1.28
CA VAL A 130 -26.68 12.00 0.94
C VAL A 130 -27.00 10.84 0.02
N ALA A 131 -26.60 10.94 -1.25
CA ALA A 131 -26.92 9.95 -2.26
C ALA A 131 -26.11 8.66 -2.08
N ALA A 132 -24.79 8.77 -1.89
CA ALA A 132 -23.90 7.61 -1.78
C ALA A 132 -22.66 7.89 -0.92
N LEU A 133 -22.17 6.82 -0.27
CA LEU A 133 -20.83 6.72 0.30
C LEU A 133 -20.11 5.59 -0.43
N VAL A 134 -18.96 5.89 -1.02
CA VAL A 134 -18.16 4.95 -1.79
C VAL A 134 -16.77 4.89 -1.19
N VAL A 135 -16.26 3.70 -0.93
CA VAL A 135 -14.90 3.47 -0.48
C VAL A 135 -14.07 2.95 -1.64
N ASN A 136 -12.99 3.63 -1.94
CA ASN A 136 -11.96 3.16 -2.86
C ASN A 136 -10.69 2.89 -2.04
N ASP A 137 -10.39 1.62 -1.85
CA ASP A 137 -9.22 1.10 -1.13
C ASP A 137 -8.21 0.44 -2.07
N ASP A 138 -8.47 0.47 -3.37
CA ASP A 138 -7.73 -0.26 -4.39
C ASP A 138 -6.74 0.66 -5.12
N PHE A 139 -5.86 1.33 -4.36
CA PHE A 139 -4.78 2.15 -4.94
C PHE A 139 -3.55 1.34 -5.34
N GLY A 140 -3.51 0.03 -5.07
CA GLY A 140 -2.38 -0.86 -5.33
C GLY A 140 -2.45 -1.63 -6.64
N ASP A 141 -3.64 -1.89 -7.15
CA ASP A 141 -3.85 -2.57 -8.43
C ASP A 141 -3.88 -1.55 -9.57
N THR A 142 -2.71 -1.15 -10.02
CA THR A 142 -2.57 -0.49 -11.32
C THR A 142 -2.92 -1.48 -12.41
N SER A 143 -4.21 -1.69 -12.66
CA SER A 143 -4.66 -2.25 -13.92
C SER A 143 -4.36 -1.21 -15.00
N ALA A 144 -3.22 -1.37 -15.66
CA ALA A 144 -2.86 -0.61 -16.84
C ALA A 144 -3.83 -1.02 -17.97
N LEU A 145 -5.01 -0.44 -18.00
CA LEU A 145 -5.92 -0.55 -19.13
C LEU A 145 -5.37 0.33 -20.27
N LEU A 146 -4.53 -0.24 -21.09
CA LEU A 146 -4.05 0.38 -22.31
C LEU A 146 -5.16 0.28 -23.36
N ILE A 147 -6.03 1.29 -23.44
CA ILE A 147 -6.99 1.41 -24.54
C ILE A 147 -6.24 2.07 -25.69
N CYS A 148 -5.79 1.27 -26.66
CA CYS A 148 -5.41 1.79 -27.97
C CYS A 148 -6.68 2.10 -28.77
N LEU A 149 -6.92 3.40 -29.01
CA LEU A 149 -7.87 3.90 -30.00
C LEU A 149 -7.14 4.07 -31.31
#